data_deb040780676817090e162277e937210
#
_entry.id   deb040780676817090e162277e937210
#
_cell.length_a   1.000
_cell.length_b   1.000
_cell.length_c   1.000
_cell.angle_alpha   90.00
_cell.angle_beta   90.00
_cell.angle_gamma   90.00
#
_symmetry.space_group_name_H-M   'P 1'
#
loop_
_entity.id
_entity.type
_entity.pdbx_description
1 polymer ?
#
loop_
_entity_poly.entity_id
_entity_poly.type
_entity_poly.pdbx_seq_one_letter_code
_entity_poly.pdbx_strand_id
1 'polypeptide(L)'
;VTQTSTISARMRHADPELPPGPRIPTALQGAGFVVNRRRVLHQLSARYGPVFSMSLPTFGDTVFVSDPALAKQVYLAKSDVVVNMRPNLGRTLGPGSIFAVEGDDHRRQRRLLTPPLHGKRITEYEAIVAEEFASEAANWPIGRPFPTMEPMMRITLNVILRAVFGANGAHFDELRRLMPSLVAAGSRLSTLPALPTVGGRLNPQTRFLAQRAEYNTVVTSLIREARADPALADRRDILALMLQSTYDDGAAMTDAEISDELLTLLAAGHETTATTLAWAVERLTRHPQILADLAAEAETDEKALRTATIHEVQRSRPVIDLFGRHVVADSLALGDYRIPRGTNVLVAISLLHDDSRQFKDPERFDPGRFIDVKPPQAWLPFGGGTRRCIGAAFAHMEMDVVLREMLRTFTPATTTAADERWHSRGVAYAPARGGRMAVTRRR
;
A
#
# COMPACT_ATOMS: atom_id res chain seq x y z
N VAL A 1 27.67 7.70 59.88
CA VAL A 1 27.92 8.38 58.59
C VAL A 1 28.16 7.30 57.57
N THR A 2 27.12 6.92 56.83
CA THR A 2 27.15 5.89 55.82
C THR A 2 27.02 6.59 54.46
N GLN A 3 28.10 6.61 53.70
CA GLN A 3 28.09 7.11 52.29
C GLN A 3 27.40 6.09 51.40
N THR A 4 26.25 6.48 50.87
CA THR A 4 25.58 5.77 49.78
C THR A 4 26.25 6.20 48.45
N SER A 5 27.08 5.35 47.88
CA SER A 5 27.66 5.58 46.55
C SER A 5 26.61 5.25 45.49
N THR A 6 26.12 6.30 44.83
CA THR A 6 25.26 6.19 43.66
C THR A 6 26.09 5.73 42.46
N ILE A 7 25.96 4.47 42.06
CA ILE A 7 26.55 3.96 40.84
C ILE A 7 25.70 4.48 39.67
N SER A 8 26.14 5.59 39.09
CA SER A 8 25.66 6.06 37.80
C SER A 8 26.18 5.10 36.74
N ALA A 9 25.32 4.23 36.26
CA ALA A 9 25.61 3.43 35.08
C ALA A 9 25.73 4.37 33.88
N ARG A 10 26.96 4.75 33.54
CA ARG A 10 27.29 5.36 32.25
C ARG A 10 26.94 4.34 31.19
N MET A 11 25.81 4.54 30.46
CA MET A 11 25.56 3.87 29.20
C MET A 11 26.76 4.15 28.29
N ARG A 12 27.59 3.14 28.04
CA ARG A 12 28.60 3.20 27.00
C ARG A 12 27.87 3.40 25.69
N HIS A 13 28.02 4.56 25.09
CA HIS A 13 27.56 4.77 23.72
C HIS A 13 28.40 3.84 22.82
N ALA A 14 27.81 2.74 22.38
CA ALA A 14 28.44 1.91 21.35
C ALA A 14 28.63 2.75 20.07
N ASP A 15 29.74 2.54 19.39
CA ASP A 15 29.96 3.15 18.08
C ASP A 15 28.86 2.68 17.10
N PRO A 16 28.49 3.50 16.08
CA PRO A 16 27.52 3.14 15.08
C PRO A 16 27.95 1.85 14.35
N GLU A 17 27.12 0.80 14.46
CA GLU A 17 27.41 -0.51 13.87
C GLU A 17 26.15 -1.10 13.26
N LEU A 18 26.31 -1.75 12.10
CA LEU A 18 25.22 -2.45 11.44
C LEU A 18 24.91 -3.77 12.20
N PRO A 19 23.62 -4.12 12.35
CA PRO A 19 23.23 -5.45 12.82
C PRO A 19 23.84 -6.58 11.98
N PRO A 20 23.95 -7.81 12.53
CA PRO A 20 24.53 -8.94 11.81
C PRO A 20 23.78 -9.23 10.51
N GLY A 21 24.52 -9.74 9.50
CA GLY A 21 23.95 -10.03 8.20
C GLY A 21 24.83 -10.99 7.37
N PRO A 22 24.37 -11.38 6.16
CA PRO A 22 25.09 -12.29 5.30
C PRO A 22 26.38 -11.65 4.74
N ARG A 23 27.50 -12.37 4.88
CA ARG A 23 28.81 -11.97 4.33
C ARG A 23 29.02 -12.55 2.93
N ILE A 24 28.12 -12.23 2.01
CA ILE A 24 28.18 -12.64 0.60
C ILE A 24 28.11 -11.39 -0.29
N PRO A 25 28.57 -11.45 -1.56
CA PRO A 25 28.56 -10.31 -2.47
C PRO A 25 27.19 -9.65 -2.58
N THR A 26 27.14 -8.32 -2.61
CA THR A 26 25.92 -7.50 -2.72
C THR A 26 25.01 -7.93 -3.88
N ALA A 27 25.60 -8.30 -5.03
CA ALA A 27 24.85 -8.78 -6.18
C ALA A 27 24.05 -10.07 -5.87
N LEU A 28 24.62 -11.01 -5.10
CA LEU A 28 23.93 -12.23 -4.70
C LEU A 28 22.83 -11.96 -3.66
N GLN A 29 23.07 -11.04 -2.74
CA GLN A 29 22.05 -10.60 -1.79
C GLN A 29 20.87 -9.96 -2.54
N GLY A 30 21.15 -9.07 -3.50
CA GLY A 30 20.15 -8.45 -4.35
C GLY A 30 19.38 -9.45 -5.20
N ALA A 31 20.06 -10.40 -5.83
CA ALA A 31 19.42 -11.45 -6.61
C ALA A 31 18.46 -12.29 -5.77
N GLY A 32 18.90 -12.75 -4.59
CA GLY A 32 18.02 -13.48 -3.65
C GLY A 32 16.81 -12.68 -3.22
N PHE A 33 17.00 -11.39 -2.91
CA PHE A 33 15.94 -10.48 -2.53
C PHE A 33 14.91 -10.24 -3.65
N VAL A 34 15.35 -10.17 -4.90
CA VAL A 34 14.45 -9.98 -6.06
C VAL A 34 13.72 -11.28 -6.39
N VAL A 35 14.41 -12.43 -6.39
CA VAL A 35 13.84 -13.72 -6.82
C VAL A 35 12.83 -14.27 -5.80
N ASN A 36 13.14 -14.22 -4.51
CA ASN A 36 12.25 -14.71 -3.47
C ASN A 36 12.48 -13.99 -2.14
N ARG A 37 12.13 -12.72 -2.11
CA ARG A 37 12.31 -11.82 -0.94
C ARG A 37 11.79 -12.46 0.34
N ARG A 38 10.55 -12.94 0.34
CA ARG A 38 9.91 -13.49 1.53
C ARG A 38 10.74 -14.65 2.13
N ARG A 39 11.14 -15.62 1.32
CA ARG A 39 11.96 -16.75 1.77
C ARG A 39 13.30 -16.30 2.32
N VAL A 40 13.96 -15.36 1.63
CA VAL A 40 15.25 -14.81 2.07
C VAL A 40 15.11 -14.09 3.41
N LEU A 41 14.11 -13.24 3.57
CA LEU A 41 13.89 -12.54 4.84
C LEU A 41 13.58 -13.50 6.00
N HIS A 42 12.75 -14.54 5.78
CA HIS A 42 12.51 -15.58 6.79
C HIS A 42 13.79 -16.34 7.18
N GLN A 43 14.61 -16.73 6.20
CA GLN A 43 15.87 -17.44 6.48
C GLN A 43 16.86 -16.55 7.26
N LEU A 44 16.96 -15.26 6.90
CA LEU A 44 17.85 -14.33 7.59
C LEU A 44 17.34 -14.00 8.99
N SER A 45 16.05 -13.78 9.18
CA SER A 45 15.44 -13.55 10.49
C SER A 45 15.63 -14.79 11.41
N ALA A 46 15.47 -16.00 10.90
CA ALA A 46 15.71 -17.23 11.65
C ALA A 46 17.20 -17.39 12.06
N ARG A 47 18.14 -16.89 11.23
CA ARG A 47 19.56 -17.01 11.48
C ARG A 47 20.13 -15.90 12.36
N TYR A 48 19.71 -14.65 12.16
CA TYR A 48 20.30 -13.47 12.77
C TYR A 48 19.41 -12.80 13.80
N GLY A 49 18.16 -13.26 13.95
CA GLY A 49 17.18 -12.66 14.85
C GLY A 49 16.30 -11.59 14.19
N PRO A 50 15.54 -10.84 15.00
CA PRO A 50 14.52 -9.91 14.50
C PRO A 50 15.08 -8.60 13.89
N VAL A 51 16.40 -8.38 14.03
CA VAL A 51 17.10 -7.22 13.44
C VAL A 51 18.34 -7.73 12.75
N PHE A 52 18.42 -7.53 11.43
CA PHE A 52 19.54 -7.98 10.62
C PHE A 52 19.81 -7.02 9.46
N SER A 53 20.99 -7.08 8.86
CA SER A 53 21.37 -6.23 7.74
C SER A 53 21.53 -7.01 6.44
N MET A 54 21.34 -6.31 5.32
CA MET A 54 21.71 -6.74 3.97
C MET A 54 22.29 -5.54 3.21
N SER A 55 23.20 -5.81 2.27
CA SER A 55 23.64 -4.81 1.29
C SER A 55 22.89 -5.06 -0.03
N LEU A 56 22.04 -4.12 -0.45
CA LEU A 56 21.21 -4.23 -1.64
C LEU A 56 21.69 -3.26 -2.74
N PRO A 57 21.82 -3.70 -4.02
CA PRO A 57 22.39 -2.87 -5.09
C PRO A 57 21.72 -1.50 -5.27
N THR A 58 20.38 -1.42 -5.08
CA THR A 58 19.62 -0.18 -5.25
C THR A 58 19.53 0.66 -3.97
N PHE A 59 19.51 -0.02 -2.81
CA PHE A 59 19.19 0.58 -1.52
C PHE A 59 20.42 0.76 -0.61
N GLY A 60 21.58 0.22 -1.00
CA GLY A 60 22.78 0.23 -0.15
C GLY A 60 22.62 -0.64 1.10
N ASP A 61 23.31 -0.25 2.17
CA ASP A 61 23.19 -0.92 3.46
C ASP A 61 21.79 -0.68 4.03
N THR A 62 21.14 -1.80 4.32
CA THR A 62 19.72 -1.84 4.68
C THR A 62 19.54 -2.75 5.88
N VAL A 63 18.93 -2.22 6.93
CA VAL A 63 18.56 -2.94 8.15
C VAL A 63 17.10 -3.37 8.07
N PHE A 64 16.82 -4.63 8.37
CA PHE A 64 15.48 -5.19 8.42
C PHE A 64 15.06 -5.39 9.87
N VAL A 65 13.80 -5.04 10.16
CA VAL A 65 13.21 -5.10 11.50
C VAL A 65 11.92 -5.90 11.44
N SER A 66 11.83 -6.93 12.27
CA SER A 66 10.65 -7.80 12.44
C SER A 66 10.19 -7.93 13.90
N ASP A 67 10.64 -7.05 14.77
CA ASP A 67 10.13 -6.91 16.14
C ASP A 67 9.11 -5.75 16.22
N PRO A 68 7.91 -5.94 16.81
CA PRO A 68 6.87 -4.91 16.86
C PRO A 68 7.27 -3.65 17.62
N ALA A 69 8.04 -3.78 18.72
CA ALA A 69 8.46 -2.64 19.53
C ALA A 69 9.52 -1.80 18.80
N LEU A 70 10.48 -2.48 18.13
CA LEU A 70 11.49 -1.83 17.31
C LEU A 70 10.88 -1.22 16.03
N ALA A 71 9.94 -1.91 15.39
CA ALA A 71 9.17 -1.35 14.28
C ALA A 71 8.47 -0.04 14.69
N LYS A 72 7.91 0.02 15.91
CA LYS A 72 7.32 1.24 16.46
C LYS A 72 8.34 2.37 16.62
N GLN A 73 9.56 2.07 17.07
CA GLN A 73 10.64 3.07 17.15
C GLN A 73 10.95 3.64 15.76
N VAL A 74 11.02 2.79 14.72
CA VAL A 74 11.29 3.23 13.34
C VAL A 74 10.19 4.16 12.80
N TYR A 75 8.91 3.80 12.94
CA TYR A 75 7.85 4.62 12.33
C TYR A 75 7.44 5.85 13.17
N LEU A 76 7.82 5.91 14.44
CA LEU A 76 7.63 7.08 15.30
C LEU A 76 8.87 7.99 15.38
N ALA A 77 10.00 7.58 14.79
CA ALA A 77 11.20 8.41 14.76
C ALA A 77 10.91 9.76 14.08
N LYS A 78 11.49 10.83 14.64
CA LYS A 78 11.28 12.21 14.17
C LYS A 78 11.95 12.44 12.79
N SER A 79 11.46 13.45 12.07
CA SER A 79 11.95 13.79 10.72
C SER A 79 13.37 14.37 10.69
N ASP A 80 13.89 14.83 11.82
CA ASP A 80 15.30 15.21 11.98
C ASP A 80 16.23 13.99 12.18
N VAL A 81 15.67 12.84 12.51
CA VAL A 81 16.41 11.57 12.66
C VAL A 81 16.28 10.70 11.42
N VAL A 82 15.07 10.56 10.90
CA VAL A 82 14.79 9.74 9.71
C VAL A 82 13.84 10.44 8.75
N VAL A 83 14.05 10.20 7.46
CA VAL A 83 13.16 10.63 6.38
C VAL A 83 12.53 9.42 5.69
N ASN A 84 11.71 9.62 4.65
CA ASN A 84 11.20 8.53 3.84
C ASN A 84 12.37 7.75 3.19
N MET A 85 12.17 6.44 3.00
CA MET A 85 13.19 5.59 2.38
C MET A 85 13.58 6.12 0.99
N ARG A 86 14.85 5.98 0.63
CA ARG A 86 15.38 6.39 -0.68
C ARG A 86 16.07 5.22 -1.38
N PRO A 87 15.82 5.01 -2.69
CA PRO A 87 14.78 5.65 -3.51
C PRO A 87 13.37 5.25 -3.09
N ASN A 88 12.36 6.04 -3.46
CA ASN A 88 10.96 5.78 -3.18
C ASN A 88 10.05 6.13 -4.38
N LEU A 89 8.73 5.94 -4.22
CA LEU A 89 7.73 6.20 -5.25
C LEU A 89 7.70 7.66 -5.73
N GLY A 90 8.12 8.62 -4.91
CA GLY A 90 8.20 10.04 -5.32
C GLY A 90 9.04 10.26 -6.58
N ARG A 91 10.01 9.37 -6.87
CA ARG A 91 10.80 9.40 -8.11
C ARG A 91 9.96 9.25 -9.38
N THR A 92 8.85 8.53 -9.30
CA THR A 92 7.96 8.26 -10.45
C THR A 92 6.66 9.04 -10.37
N LEU A 93 6.21 9.38 -9.16
CA LEU A 93 4.96 10.12 -8.95
C LEU A 93 5.14 11.64 -9.09
N GLY A 94 6.35 12.14 -8.90
CA GLY A 94 6.70 13.54 -9.05
C GLY A 94 7.10 14.23 -7.74
N PRO A 95 7.76 15.40 -7.81
CA PRO A 95 8.27 16.12 -6.64
C PRO A 95 7.16 16.67 -5.75
N GLY A 96 5.97 16.97 -6.28
CA GLY A 96 4.78 17.40 -5.54
C GLY A 96 4.03 16.28 -4.82
N SER A 97 4.37 15.01 -5.08
CA SER A 97 3.76 13.86 -4.43
C SER A 97 4.07 13.80 -2.93
N ILE A 98 3.09 13.42 -2.12
CA ILE A 98 3.27 13.15 -0.68
C ILE A 98 4.38 12.11 -0.39
N PHE A 99 4.75 11.27 -1.35
CA PHE A 99 5.88 10.36 -1.23
C PHE A 99 7.24 11.04 -1.40
N ALA A 100 7.29 12.19 -2.07
CA ALA A 100 8.53 12.92 -2.32
C ALA A 100 8.84 13.96 -1.24
N VAL A 101 7.79 14.58 -0.66
CA VAL A 101 7.94 15.64 0.35
C VAL A 101 8.23 15.10 1.74
N GLU A 102 8.95 15.88 2.57
CA GLU A 102 9.43 15.49 3.89
C GLU A 102 9.03 16.51 4.96
N GLY A 103 9.20 16.14 6.23
CA GLY A 103 9.11 17.04 7.38
C GLY A 103 7.78 17.81 7.46
N ASP A 104 7.86 19.14 7.52
CA ASP A 104 6.70 20.03 7.63
C ASP A 104 5.86 20.07 6.36
N ASP A 105 6.49 20.06 5.19
CA ASP A 105 5.79 20.02 3.90
C ASP A 105 4.92 18.77 3.78
N HIS A 106 5.45 17.61 4.20
CA HIS A 106 4.65 16.38 4.27
C HIS A 106 3.46 16.51 5.24
N ARG A 107 3.67 17.08 6.44
CA ARG A 107 2.59 17.26 7.42
C ARG A 107 1.52 18.22 6.90
N ARG A 108 1.94 19.31 6.26
CA ARG A 108 1.11 20.33 5.65
C ARG A 108 0.25 19.73 4.53
N GLN A 109 0.85 19.02 3.59
CA GLN A 109 0.15 18.36 2.48
C GLN A 109 -0.79 17.26 2.97
N ARG A 110 -0.35 16.45 3.94
CA ARG A 110 -1.19 15.41 4.54
C ARG A 110 -2.47 15.96 5.18
N ARG A 111 -2.42 17.14 5.80
CA ARG A 111 -3.62 17.77 6.38
C ARG A 111 -4.67 18.11 5.32
N LEU A 112 -4.25 18.52 4.12
CA LEU A 112 -5.17 18.79 3.00
C LEU A 112 -5.79 17.50 2.43
N LEU A 113 -4.98 16.45 2.31
CA LEU A 113 -5.38 15.21 1.64
C LEU A 113 -6.16 14.23 2.54
N THR A 114 -6.09 14.36 3.86
CA THR A 114 -6.73 13.42 4.78
C THR A 114 -8.26 13.55 4.83
N PRO A 115 -8.86 14.75 4.94
CA PRO A 115 -10.30 14.91 5.13
C PRO A 115 -11.18 14.26 4.06
N PRO A 116 -10.85 14.32 2.75
CA PRO A 116 -11.65 13.66 1.71
C PRO A 116 -11.75 12.13 1.86
N LEU A 117 -10.75 11.50 2.50
CA LEU A 117 -10.61 10.05 2.60
C LEU A 117 -11.00 9.49 3.98
N HIS A 118 -11.65 10.30 4.84
CA HIS A 118 -11.99 9.93 6.21
C HIS A 118 -13.38 10.41 6.64
N GLY A 119 -13.86 9.84 7.76
CA GLY A 119 -15.08 10.26 8.43
C GLY A 119 -16.35 10.02 7.60
N LYS A 120 -17.34 10.92 7.73
CA LYS A 120 -18.64 10.78 7.07
C LYS A 120 -18.58 10.79 5.54
N ARG A 121 -17.51 11.34 4.95
CA ARG A 121 -17.37 11.38 3.48
C ARG A 121 -17.17 9.99 2.86
N ILE A 122 -16.65 9.04 3.62
CA ILE A 122 -16.45 7.68 3.12
C ILE A 122 -17.78 7.03 2.73
N THR A 123 -18.86 7.28 3.47
CA THR A 123 -20.17 6.70 3.17
C THR A 123 -20.77 7.24 1.85
N GLU A 124 -20.36 8.44 1.41
CA GLU A 124 -20.77 8.99 0.12
C GLU A 124 -20.20 8.18 -1.06
N TYR A 125 -19.08 7.51 -0.87
CA TYR A 125 -18.45 6.68 -1.91
C TYR A 125 -19.01 5.26 -1.98
N GLU A 126 -19.74 4.77 -0.97
CA GLU A 126 -20.28 3.40 -0.97
C GLU A 126 -21.19 3.12 -2.17
N ALA A 127 -22.05 4.06 -2.53
CA ALA A 127 -22.91 3.95 -3.70
C ALA A 127 -22.10 3.86 -5.00
N ILE A 128 -21.03 4.66 -5.12
CA ILE A 128 -20.14 4.64 -6.28
C ILE A 128 -19.47 3.28 -6.41
N VAL A 129 -18.98 2.70 -5.29
CA VAL A 129 -18.37 1.37 -5.30
C VAL A 129 -19.36 0.29 -5.73
N ALA A 130 -20.59 0.34 -5.21
CA ALA A 130 -21.63 -0.63 -5.56
C ALA A 130 -22.03 -0.53 -7.05
N GLU A 131 -22.14 0.68 -7.59
CA GLU A 131 -22.43 0.93 -9.01
C GLU A 131 -21.30 0.39 -9.92
N GLU A 132 -20.05 0.71 -9.62
CA GLU A 132 -18.91 0.26 -10.41
C GLU A 132 -18.73 -1.27 -10.32
N PHE A 133 -18.99 -1.86 -9.15
CA PHE A 133 -19.05 -3.32 -9.02
C PHE A 133 -20.14 -3.91 -9.90
N ALA A 134 -21.37 -3.41 -9.85
CA ALA A 134 -22.50 -3.92 -10.62
C ALA A 134 -22.24 -3.83 -12.14
N SER A 135 -21.68 -2.71 -12.59
CA SER A 135 -21.31 -2.48 -13.99
C SER A 135 -20.25 -3.49 -14.49
N GLU A 136 -19.20 -3.72 -13.71
CA GLU A 136 -18.15 -4.68 -14.06
C GLU A 136 -18.66 -6.12 -13.98
N ALA A 137 -19.38 -6.46 -12.92
CA ALA A 137 -19.88 -7.80 -12.62
C ALA A 137 -20.93 -8.29 -13.65
N ALA A 138 -21.61 -7.39 -14.35
CA ALA A 138 -22.53 -7.72 -15.44
C ALA A 138 -21.85 -8.54 -16.56
N ASN A 139 -20.55 -8.35 -16.75
CA ASN A 139 -19.76 -8.99 -17.79
C ASN A 139 -18.96 -10.21 -17.32
N TRP A 140 -19.11 -10.62 -16.04
CA TRP A 140 -18.36 -11.76 -15.54
C TRP A 140 -18.79 -13.09 -16.15
N PRO A 141 -17.86 -13.98 -16.53
CA PRO A 141 -18.20 -15.27 -17.12
C PRO A 141 -18.82 -16.20 -16.08
N ILE A 142 -20.07 -16.61 -16.33
CA ILE A 142 -20.80 -17.52 -15.45
C ILE A 142 -20.38 -18.98 -15.71
N GLY A 143 -20.13 -19.74 -14.63
CA GLY A 143 -19.78 -21.16 -14.67
C GLY A 143 -18.37 -21.48 -15.18
N ARG A 144 -17.56 -20.49 -15.52
CA ARG A 144 -16.20 -20.68 -16.01
C ARG A 144 -15.17 -19.94 -15.15
N PRO A 145 -14.01 -20.57 -14.82
CA PRO A 145 -12.98 -19.92 -14.01
C PRO A 145 -12.31 -18.76 -14.76
N PHE A 146 -12.17 -17.61 -14.09
CA PHE A 146 -11.48 -16.44 -14.59
C PHE A 146 -10.60 -15.81 -13.50
N PRO A 147 -9.52 -15.06 -13.86
CA PRO A 147 -8.73 -14.30 -12.91
C PRO A 147 -9.50 -13.06 -12.46
N THR A 148 -9.58 -12.80 -11.15
CA THR A 148 -10.33 -11.65 -10.62
C THR A 148 -9.50 -10.37 -10.53
N MET A 149 -8.19 -10.45 -10.63
CA MET A 149 -7.29 -9.30 -10.50
C MET A 149 -7.64 -8.15 -11.45
N GLU A 150 -7.88 -8.46 -12.74
CA GLU A 150 -8.21 -7.42 -13.73
C GLU A 150 -9.59 -6.80 -13.52
N PRO A 151 -10.68 -7.58 -13.31
CA PRO A 151 -11.96 -7.04 -12.88
C PRO A 151 -11.86 -6.14 -11.64
N MET A 152 -11.15 -6.56 -10.60
CA MET A 152 -10.96 -5.77 -9.39
C MET A 152 -10.18 -4.47 -9.69
N MET A 153 -9.17 -4.52 -10.57
CA MET A 153 -8.45 -3.32 -11.02
C MET A 153 -9.35 -2.34 -11.75
N ARG A 154 -10.28 -2.80 -12.59
CA ARG A 154 -11.24 -1.91 -13.28
C ARG A 154 -12.22 -1.26 -12.30
N ILE A 155 -12.76 -2.04 -11.35
CA ILE A 155 -13.65 -1.49 -10.31
C ILE A 155 -12.91 -0.40 -9.53
N THR A 156 -11.78 -0.70 -8.93
CA THR A 156 -11.06 0.23 -8.06
C THR A 156 -10.51 1.45 -8.82
N LEU A 157 -10.11 1.30 -10.09
CA LEU A 157 -9.72 2.44 -10.92
C LEU A 157 -10.91 3.36 -11.20
N ASN A 158 -12.06 2.81 -11.56
CA ASN A 158 -13.25 3.62 -11.80
C ASN A 158 -13.72 4.34 -10.54
N VAL A 159 -13.73 3.63 -9.41
CA VAL A 159 -14.08 4.21 -8.11
C VAL A 159 -13.16 5.39 -7.77
N ILE A 160 -11.84 5.23 -7.86
CA ILE A 160 -10.92 6.32 -7.51
C ILE A 160 -10.99 7.48 -8.53
N LEU A 161 -11.22 7.21 -9.82
CA LEU A 161 -11.43 8.26 -10.82
C LEU A 161 -12.68 9.09 -10.48
N ARG A 162 -13.80 8.45 -10.13
CA ARG A 162 -15.03 9.13 -9.71
C ARG A 162 -14.85 9.90 -8.39
N ALA A 163 -14.15 9.33 -7.42
CA ALA A 163 -13.85 9.99 -6.17
C ALA A 163 -12.95 11.24 -6.35
N VAL A 164 -12.00 11.14 -7.28
CA VAL A 164 -11.01 12.21 -7.53
C VAL A 164 -11.58 13.33 -8.38
N PHE A 165 -12.34 13.03 -9.43
CA PHE A 165 -12.77 14.01 -10.43
C PHE A 165 -14.30 14.22 -10.47
N GLY A 166 -15.08 13.41 -9.77
CA GLY A 166 -16.56 13.51 -9.77
C GLY A 166 -17.20 12.75 -10.93
N ALA A 167 -17.74 13.47 -11.90
CA ALA A 167 -18.52 12.88 -12.99
C ALA A 167 -17.67 12.20 -14.08
N ASN A 168 -18.32 11.39 -14.92
CA ASN A 168 -17.72 10.77 -16.11
C ASN A 168 -17.56 11.76 -17.26
N GLY A 169 -16.56 11.53 -18.14
CA GLY A 169 -16.33 12.35 -19.34
C GLY A 169 -15.26 11.73 -20.23
N ALA A 170 -15.00 12.33 -21.41
CA ALA A 170 -14.00 11.86 -22.36
C ALA A 170 -12.60 11.67 -21.75
N HIS A 171 -12.19 12.53 -20.83
CA HIS A 171 -10.93 12.42 -20.11
C HIS A 171 -10.83 11.16 -19.22
N PHE A 172 -11.96 10.62 -18.76
CA PHE A 172 -11.99 9.39 -17.98
C PHE A 172 -11.60 8.17 -18.81
N ASP A 173 -12.08 8.08 -20.05
CA ASP A 173 -11.72 6.96 -20.93
C ASP A 173 -10.22 6.98 -21.26
N GLU A 174 -9.66 8.18 -21.41
CA GLU A 174 -8.23 8.35 -21.61
C GLU A 174 -7.43 7.94 -20.37
N LEU A 175 -7.85 8.35 -19.17
CA LEU A 175 -7.22 7.95 -17.92
C LEU A 175 -7.38 6.44 -17.65
N ARG A 176 -8.55 5.83 -17.92
CA ARG A 176 -8.77 4.38 -17.83
C ARG A 176 -7.80 3.60 -18.71
N ARG A 177 -7.52 4.09 -19.91
CA ARG A 177 -6.57 3.49 -20.84
C ARG A 177 -5.11 3.66 -20.39
N LEU A 178 -4.76 4.83 -19.88
CA LEU A 178 -3.39 5.21 -19.57
C LEU A 178 -2.91 4.68 -18.22
N MET A 179 -3.73 4.79 -17.17
CA MET A 179 -3.34 4.54 -15.78
C MET A 179 -2.76 3.14 -15.52
N PRO A 180 -3.35 2.02 -16.00
CA PRO A 180 -2.81 0.70 -15.70
C PRO A 180 -1.36 0.51 -16.15
N SER A 181 -1.01 1.00 -17.35
CA SER A 181 0.34 0.89 -17.89
C SER A 181 1.33 1.86 -17.23
N LEU A 182 0.90 3.08 -16.96
CA LEU A 182 1.70 4.11 -16.28
C LEU A 182 2.07 3.67 -14.85
N VAL A 183 1.09 3.18 -14.09
CA VAL A 183 1.29 2.72 -12.70
C VAL A 183 2.18 1.48 -12.66
N ALA A 184 1.93 0.49 -13.53
CA ALA A 184 2.76 -0.72 -13.59
C ALA A 184 4.22 -0.39 -13.96
N ALA A 185 4.45 0.52 -14.90
CA ALA A 185 5.80 0.98 -15.27
C ALA A 185 6.45 1.75 -14.12
N GLY A 186 5.74 2.70 -13.50
CA GLY A 186 6.22 3.48 -12.37
C GLY A 186 6.58 2.63 -11.16
N SER A 187 5.73 1.66 -10.81
CA SER A 187 5.96 0.71 -9.71
C SER A 187 7.25 -0.11 -9.91
N ARG A 188 7.49 -0.62 -11.13
CA ARG A 188 8.72 -1.36 -11.45
C ARG A 188 9.95 -0.45 -11.43
N LEU A 189 9.86 0.73 -12.05
CA LEU A 189 10.98 1.67 -12.12
C LEU A 189 11.36 2.23 -10.74
N SER A 190 10.43 2.36 -9.81
CA SER A 190 10.72 2.83 -8.44
C SER A 190 11.60 1.85 -7.65
N THR A 191 11.58 0.56 -7.99
CA THR A 191 12.35 -0.50 -7.31
C THR A 191 13.69 -0.82 -7.99
N LEU A 192 13.94 -0.26 -9.18
CA LEU A 192 15.16 -0.47 -9.95
C LEU A 192 16.15 0.70 -9.78
N PRO A 193 17.45 0.50 -10.03
CA PRO A 193 18.40 1.59 -10.20
C PRO A 193 17.91 2.58 -11.27
N ALA A 194 18.34 3.84 -11.18
CA ALA A 194 18.03 4.82 -12.22
C ALA A 194 18.62 4.37 -13.55
N LEU A 195 17.73 4.16 -14.53
CA LEU A 195 18.15 3.77 -15.88
C LEU A 195 18.50 5.03 -16.69
N PRO A 196 19.56 5.01 -17.50
CA PRO A 196 19.87 6.12 -18.39
C PRO A 196 18.75 6.26 -19.44
N THR A 197 18.47 7.49 -19.88
CA THR A 197 17.42 7.79 -20.89
C THR A 197 17.88 7.53 -22.33
N VAL A 198 18.97 6.79 -22.53
CA VAL A 198 19.49 6.39 -23.84
C VAL A 198 18.75 5.15 -24.36
N GLY A 199 18.51 5.06 -25.65
CA GLY A 199 17.88 3.89 -26.29
C GLY A 199 16.45 4.13 -26.83
N GLY A 200 16.00 5.39 -26.87
CA GLY A 200 14.75 5.77 -27.53
C GLY A 200 13.51 5.08 -26.97
N ARG A 201 12.54 4.78 -27.84
CA ARG A 201 11.24 4.18 -27.45
C ARG A 201 11.34 2.76 -26.86
N LEU A 202 12.45 2.06 -27.01
CA LEU A 202 12.65 0.73 -26.41
C LEU A 202 13.05 0.82 -24.94
N ASN A 203 13.52 1.98 -24.47
CA ASN A 203 13.91 2.19 -23.08
C ASN A 203 12.66 2.34 -22.19
N PRO A 204 12.49 1.51 -21.12
CA PRO A 204 11.36 1.60 -20.21
C PRO A 204 11.20 2.98 -19.55
N GLN A 205 12.32 3.66 -19.24
CA GLN A 205 12.30 5.01 -18.65
C GLN A 205 11.73 6.04 -19.66
N THR A 206 12.15 5.97 -20.92
CA THR A 206 11.65 6.89 -21.97
C THR A 206 10.15 6.66 -22.22
N ARG A 207 9.71 5.40 -22.24
CA ARG A 207 8.28 5.07 -22.39
C ARG A 207 7.45 5.59 -21.22
N PHE A 208 7.95 5.41 -19.99
CA PHE A 208 7.30 5.94 -18.78
C PHE A 208 7.18 7.46 -18.85
N LEU A 209 8.24 8.19 -19.21
CA LEU A 209 8.21 9.65 -19.34
C LEU A 209 7.21 10.13 -20.41
N ALA A 210 7.08 9.41 -21.54
CA ALA A 210 6.08 9.72 -22.54
C ALA A 210 4.64 9.54 -22.01
N GLN A 211 4.36 8.43 -21.32
CA GLN A 211 3.06 8.19 -20.69
C GLN A 211 2.76 9.23 -19.58
N ARG A 212 3.79 9.65 -18.82
CA ARG A 212 3.66 10.69 -17.82
C ARG A 212 3.31 12.05 -18.46
N ALA A 213 3.91 12.38 -19.59
CA ALA A 213 3.59 13.61 -20.34
C ALA A 213 2.14 13.59 -20.84
N GLU A 214 1.67 12.45 -21.36
CA GLU A 214 0.26 12.26 -21.78
C GLU A 214 -0.68 12.45 -20.59
N TYR A 215 -0.40 11.81 -19.44
CA TYR A 215 -1.14 12.00 -18.21
C TYR A 215 -1.21 13.47 -17.79
N ASN A 216 -0.08 14.17 -17.78
CA ASN A 216 -0.01 15.59 -17.40
C ASN A 216 -0.89 16.46 -18.30
N THR A 217 -0.94 16.18 -19.61
CA THR A 217 -1.80 16.90 -20.55
C THR A 217 -3.28 16.76 -20.18
N VAL A 218 -3.73 15.53 -19.91
CA VAL A 218 -5.12 15.24 -19.52
C VAL A 218 -5.46 15.93 -18.21
N VAL A 219 -4.63 15.76 -17.18
CA VAL A 219 -4.92 16.32 -15.84
C VAL A 219 -4.85 17.84 -15.81
N THR A 220 -3.94 18.45 -16.58
CA THR A 220 -3.92 19.93 -16.73
C THR A 220 -5.22 20.44 -17.34
N SER A 221 -5.81 19.73 -18.30
CA SER A 221 -7.13 20.11 -18.84
C SER A 221 -8.23 19.99 -17.78
N LEU A 222 -8.25 18.88 -17.01
CA LEU A 222 -9.23 18.69 -15.92
C LEU A 222 -9.10 19.75 -14.82
N ILE A 223 -7.88 20.12 -14.43
CA ILE A 223 -7.64 21.20 -13.45
C ILE A 223 -8.17 22.55 -13.98
N ARG A 224 -7.90 22.88 -15.25
CA ARG A 224 -8.36 24.11 -15.88
C ARG A 224 -9.89 24.15 -15.98
N GLU A 225 -10.53 23.05 -16.39
CA GLU A 225 -11.98 22.92 -16.46
C GLU A 225 -12.62 23.07 -15.07
N ALA A 226 -12.04 22.42 -14.06
CA ALA A 226 -12.54 22.52 -12.69
C ALA A 226 -12.43 23.96 -12.15
N ARG A 227 -11.34 24.68 -12.44
CA ARG A 227 -11.20 26.12 -12.05
C ARG A 227 -12.20 27.04 -12.76
N ALA A 228 -12.61 26.70 -13.97
CA ALA A 228 -13.57 27.47 -14.75
C ALA A 228 -15.04 27.10 -14.42
N ASP A 229 -15.27 26.07 -13.64
CA ASP A 229 -16.59 25.57 -13.26
C ASP A 229 -17.26 26.54 -12.27
N PRO A 230 -18.39 27.21 -12.62
CA PRO A 230 -19.11 28.10 -11.70
C PRO A 230 -19.60 27.40 -10.43
N ALA A 231 -19.81 26.08 -10.49
CA ALA A 231 -20.24 25.23 -9.37
C ALA A 231 -19.08 24.66 -8.56
N LEU A 232 -17.83 25.10 -8.78
CA LEU A 232 -16.66 24.56 -8.07
C LEU A 232 -16.85 24.55 -6.54
N ALA A 233 -17.47 25.58 -5.97
CA ALA A 233 -17.71 25.71 -4.53
C ALA A 233 -18.66 24.62 -3.97
N ASP A 234 -19.55 24.09 -4.82
CA ASP A 234 -20.52 23.05 -4.45
C ASP A 234 -20.00 21.64 -4.68
N ARG A 235 -18.94 21.50 -5.46
CA ARG A 235 -18.33 20.21 -5.76
C ARG A 235 -17.67 19.59 -4.53
N ARG A 236 -17.70 18.25 -4.46
CA ARG A 236 -17.22 17.45 -3.33
C ARG A 236 -16.12 16.45 -3.71
N ASP A 237 -15.79 16.35 -4.99
CA ASP A 237 -14.68 15.51 -5.45
C ASP A 237 -13.32 16.01 -4.93
N ILE A 238 -12.32 15.12 -4.93
CA ILE A 238 -11.03 15.42 -4.31
C ILE A 238 -10.31 16.57 -5.04
N LEU A 239 -10.40 16.64 -6.38
CA LEU A 239 -9.80 17.73 -7.15
C LEU A 239 -10.40 19.08 -6.75
N ALA A 240 -11.74 19.18 -6.67
CA ALA A 240 -12.41 20.39 -6.24
C ALA A 240 -12.01 20.81 -4.83
N LEU A 241 -11.90 19.85 -3.90
CA LEU A 241 -11.44 20.10 -2.54
C LEU A 241 -9.98 20.57 -2.47
N MET A 242 -9.10 20.02 -3.29
CA MET A 242 -7.70 20.49 -3.39
C MET A 242 -7.63 21.92 -3.94
N LEU A 243 -8.44 22.25 -4.96
CA LEU A 243 -8.50 23.59 -5.55
C LEU A 243 -9.06 24.65 -4.59
N GLN A 244 -9.96 24.27 -3.69
CA GLN A 244 -10.59 25.14 -2.69
C GLN A 244 -9.76 25.25 -1.39
N SER A 245 -8.78 24.37 -1.19
CA SER A 245 -8.00 24.30 0.04
C SER A 245 -6.76 25.18 -0.03
N THR A 246 -6.44 25.82 1.10
CA THR A 246 -5.18 26.51 1.30
C THR A 246 -4.41 25.90 2.46
N TYR A 247 -3.14 26.09 2.46
CA TYR A 247 -2.26 25.79 3.58
C TYR A 247 -2.46 26.82 4.73
N ASP A 248 -1.89 26.53 5.90
CA ASP A 248 -2.03 27.41 7.09
C ASP A 248 -1.47 28.84 6.87
N ASP A 249 -0.57 29.03 5.93
CA ASP A 249 -0.01 30.32 5.52
C ASP A 249 -0.81 31.03 4.41
N GLY A 250 -1.95 30.46 4.02
CA GLY A 250 -2.82 30.98 2.96
C GLY A 250 -2.39 30.61 1.54
N ALA A 251 -1.25 29.96 1.33
CA ALA A 251 -0.81 29.52 0.00
C ALA A 251 -1.67 28.35 -0.50
N ALA A 252 -2.03 28.35 -1.79
CA ALA A 252 -2.67 27.23 -2.46
C ALA A 252 -1.63 26.27 -3.04
N MET A 253 -2.06 25.00 -3.27
CA MET A 253 -1.25 24.08 -4.08
C MET A 253 -1.15 24.58 -5.52
N THR A 254 0.03 24.44 -6.10
CA THR A 254 0.24 24.70 -7.53
C THR A 254 -0.39 23.62 -8.39
N ASP A 255 -0.72 23.90 -9.64
CA ASP A 255 -1.28 22.90 -10.57
C ASP A 255 -0.34 21.70 -10.77
N ALA A 256 0.98 21.91 -10.68
CA ALA A 256 1.97 20.85 -10.74
C ALA A 256 1.92 19.93 -9.51
N GLU A 257 1.83 20.49 -8.32
CA GLU A 257 1.66 19.72 -7.07
C GLU A 257 0.33 18.95 -7.08
N ILE A 258 -0.75 19.59 -7.51
CA ILE A 258 -2.06 18.94 -7.66
C ILE A 258 -1.95 17.77 -8.64
N SER A 259 -1.33 17.96 -9.82
CA SER A 259 -1.16 16.89 -10.81
C SER A 259 -0.36 15.71 -10.26
N ASP A 260 0.72 15.96 -9.51
CA ASP A 260 1.54 14.91 -8.89
C ASP A 260 0.77 14.16 -7.79
N GLU A 261 -0.04 14.87 -7.00
CA GLU A 261 -0.88 14.24 -5.98
C GLU A 261 -2.05 13.46 -6.56
N LEU A 262 -2.69 13.96 -7.61
CA LEU A 262 -3.73 13.21 -8.30
C LEU A 262 -3.18 11.90 -8.87
N LEU A 263 -1.97 11.92 -9.47
CA LEU A 263 -1.31 10.69 -9.87
C LEU A 263 -1.03 9.78 -8.68
N THR A 264 -0.62 10.34 -7.56
CA THR A 264 -0.36 9.59 -6.33
C THR A 264 -1.61 8.87 -5.84
N LEU A 265 -2.73 9.57 -5.76
CA LEU A 265 -4.03 9.00 -5.34
C LEU A 265 -4.51 7.92 -6.30
N LEU A 266 -4.44 8.17 -7.62
CA LEU A 266 -4.82 7.20 -8.64
C LEU A 266 -3.92 5.96 -8.62
N ALA A 267 -2.60 6.12 -8.48
CA ALA A 267 -1.67 5.00 -8.44
C ALA A 267 -1.80 4.17 -7.16
N ALA A 268 -1.90 4.84 -6.00
CA ALA A 268 -1.96 4.15 -4.72
C ALA A 268 -3.34 3.53 -4.45
N GLY A 269 -4.43 4.15 -4.93
CA GLY A 269 -5.79 3.77 -4.59
C GLY A 269 -6.30 2.53 -5.33
N HIS A 270 -5.92 2.31 -6.60
CA HIS A 270 -6.53 1.21 -7.34
C HIS A 270 -5.77 -0.11 -7.24
N GLU A 271 -4.45 -0.15 -7.47
CA GLU A 271 -3.71 -1.42 -7.53
C GLU A 271 -3.67 -2.15 -6.19
N THR A 272 -3.53 -1.42 -5.08
CA THR A 272 -3.40 -2.04 -3.75
C THR A 272 -4.70 -2.66 -3.28
N THR A 273 -5.82 -1.97 -3.42
CA THR A 273 -7.15 -2.46 -3.05
C THR A 273 -7.57 -3.63 -3.94
N ALA A 274 -7.40 -3.51 -5.27
CA ALA A 274 -7.67 -4.58 -6.22
C ALA A 274 -6.89 -5.86 -5.90
N THR A 275 -5.61 -5.70 -5.55
CA THR A 275 -4.75 -6.83 -5.18
C THR A 275 -5.22 -7.50 -3.89
N THR A 276 -5.64 -6.72 -2.88
CA THR A 276 -6.20 -7.27 -1.64
C THR A 276 -7.49 -8.03 -1.91
N LEU A 277 -8.38 -7.50 -2.77
CA LEU A 277 -9.61 -8.18 -3.19
C LEU A 277 -9.33 -9.47 -3.95
N ALA A 278 -8.35 -9.49 -4.86
CA ALA A 278 -7.94 -10.70 -5.55
C ALA A 278 -7.38 -11.77 -4.58
N TRP A 279 -6.63 -11.36 -3.57
CA TRP A 279 -6.19 -12.24 -2.48
C TRP A 279 -7.36 -12.70 -1.59
N ALA A 280 -8.36 -11.84 -1.34
CA ALA A 280 -9.56 -12.24 -0.60
C ALA A 280 -10.31 -13.37 -1.34
N VAL A 281 -10.54 -13.22 -2.65
CA VAL A 281 -11.15 -14.26 -3.48
C VAL A 281 -10.31 -15.53 -3.46
N GLU A 282 -8.99 -15.43 -3.58
CA GLU A 282 -8.06 -16.55 -3.56
C GLU A 282 -8.15 -17.31 -2.23
N ARG A 283 -8.25 -16.62 -1.10
CA ARG A 283 -8.43 -17.24 0.22
C ARG A 283 -9.83 -17.82 0.39
N LEU A 284 -10.88 -17.08 0.10
CA LEU A 284 -12.25 -17.48 0.33
C LEU A 284 -12.65 -18.72 -0.47
N THR A 285 -12.22 -18.84 -1.72
CA THR A 285 -12.50 -20.05 -2.54
C THR A 285 -11.86 -21.32 -1.97
N ARG A 286 -10.88 -21.22 -1.08
CA ARG A 286 -10.20 -22.35 -0.38
C ARG A 286 -10.71 -22.60 1.03
N HIS A 287 -11.61 -21.76 1.52
CA HIS A 287 -12.16 -21.83 2.88
C HIS A 287 -13.69 -21.84 2.82
N PRO A 288 -14.32 -22.96 2.42
CA PRO A 288 -15.76 -23.04 2.11
C PRO A 288 -16.65 -22.63 3.28
N GLN A 289 -16.29 -22.94 4.52
CA GLN A 289 -17.09 -22.55 5.68
C GLN A 289 -17.08 -21.02 5.86
N ILE A 290 -15.91 -20.38 5.81
CA ILE A 290 -15.79 -18.92 5.93
C ILE A 290 -16.55 -18.23 4.79
N LEU A 291 -16.47 -18.77 3.57
CA LEU A 291 -17.21 -18.26 2.43
C LEU A 291 -18.74 -18.34 2.64
N ALA A 292 -19.24 -19.44 3.19
CA ALA A 292 -20.65 -19.63 3.47
C ALA A 292 -21.15 -18.67 4.56
N ASP A 293 -20.38 -18.52 5.64
CA ASP A 293 -20.71 -17.61 6.74
C ASP A 293 -20.72 -16.14 6.28
N LEU A 294 -19.76 -15.73 5.45
CA LEU A 294 -19.73 -14.40 4.83
C LEU A 294 -20.90 -14.17 3.86
N ALA A 295 -21.29 -15.20 3.12
CA ALA A 295 -22.44 -15.11 2.23
C ALA A 295 -23.76 -14.95 3.00
N ALA A 296 -23.86 -15.53 4.20
CA ALA A 296 -24.98 -15.32 5.11
C ALA A 296 -24.96 -13.90 5.71
N GLU A 297 -23.78 -13.43 6.20
CA GLU A 297 -23.63 -12.07 6.72
C GLU A 297 -23.95 -11.01 5.66
N ALA A 298 -23.59 -11.24 4.38
CA ALA A 298 -23.83 -10.29 3.31
C ALA A 298 -25.33 -9.99 3.07
N GLU A 299 -26.26 -10.85 3.51
CA GLU A 299 -27.70 -10.61 3.46
C GLU A 299 -28.22 -9.71 4.60
N THR A 300 -27.38 -9.41 5.56
CA THR A 300 -27.70 -8.59 6.74
C THR A 300 -27.01 -7.22 6.65
N ASP A 301 -27.26 -6.37 7.64
CA ASP A 301 -26.54 -5.09 7.83
C ASP A 301 -25.26 -5.28 8.66
N GLU A 302 -24.99 -6.50 9.12
CA GLU A 302 -23.76 -6.80 9.86
C GLU A 302 -22.55 -6.84 8.94
N LYS A 303 -21.36 -6.60 9.52
CA LYS A 303 -20.08 -6.56 8.81
C LYS A 303 -18.89 -7.04 9.64
N ALA A 304 -19.15 -7.61 10.80
CA ALA A 304 -18.09 -8.00 11.73
C ALA A 304 -17.19 -9.07 11.12
N LEU A 305 -17.76 -10.13 10.54
CA LEU A 305 -17.00 -11.21 9.91
C LEU A 305 -16.32 -10.72 8.63
N ARG A 306 -16.96 -9.89 7.84
CA ARG A 306 -16.38 -9.31 6.61
C ARG A 306 -15.19 -8.40 6.91
N THR A 307 -15.32 -7.55 7.93
CA THR A 307 -14.21 -6.72 8.43
C THR A 307 -13.05 -7.58 8.94
N ALA A 308 -13.34 -8.59 9.75
CA ALA A 308 -12.35 -9.52 10.27
C ALA A 308 -11.65 -10.31 9.14
N THR A 309 -12.40 -10.72 8.12
CA THR A 309 -11.86 -11.40 6.93
C THR A 309 -10.92 -10.49 6.14
N ILE A 310 -11.26 -9.23 5.93
CA ILE A 310 -10.38 -8.25 5.28
C ILE A 310 -9.09 -8.10 6.08
N HIS A 311 -9.16 -7.98 7.41
CA HIS A 311 -7.98 -7.90 8.27
C HIS A 311 -7.10 -9.15 8.16
N GLU A 312 -7.68 -10.35 8.12
CA GLU A 312 -6.94 -11.61 7.99
C GLU A 312 -6.32 -11.78 6.59
N VAL A 313 -7.00 -11.33 5.54
CA VAL A 313 -6.41 -11.26 4.18
C VAL A 313 -5.19 -10.35 4.21
N GLN A 314 -5.30 -9.17 4.77
CA GLN A 314 -4.20 -8.20 4.87
C GLN A 314 -3.04 -8.69 5.75
N ARG A 315 -3.32 -9.52 6.76
CA ARG A 315 -2.29 -10.16 7.57
C ARG A 315 -1.58 -11.29 6.78
N SER A 316 -2.35 -12.24 6.26
CA SER A 316 -1.80 -13.46 5.64
C SER A 316 -1.27 -13.23 4.22
N ARG A 317 -1.73 -12.17 3.55
CA ARG A 317 -1.39 -11.78 2.16
C ARG A 317 -1.13 -10.29 2.05
N PRO A 318 -0.17 -9.71 2.81
CA PRO A 318 0.13 -8.28 2.73
C PRO A 318 0.56 -7.91 1.31
N VAL A 319 -0.15 -6.95 0.71
CA VAL A 319 0.13 -6.47 -0.64
C VAL A 319 1.45 -5.70 -0.68
N ILE A 320 1.69 -4.88 0.33
CA ILE A 320 2.97 -4.20 0.59
C ILE A 320 3.59 -4.89 1.79
N ASP A 321 4.72 -5.55 1.60
CA ASP A 321 5.37 -6.36 2.63
C ASP A 321 6.51 -5.67 3.37
N LEU A 322 6.88 -4.45 2.92
CA LEU A 322 7.94 -3.63 3.51
C LEU A 322 7.55 -2.17 3.52
N PHE A 323 7.89 -1.45 4.58
CA PHE A 323 7.98 0.01 4.56
C PHE A 323 9.25 0.46 5.29
N GLY A 324 9.76 1.64 4.98
CA GLY A 324 11.07 2.01 5.51
C GLY A 324 11.28 3.49 5.76
N ARG A 325 12.42 3.75 6.41
CA ARG A 325 12.98 5.07 6.66
C ARG A 325 14.46 5.09 6.25
N HIS A 326 14.95 6.27 5.96
CA HIS A 326 16.36 6.54 5.70
C HIS A 326 16.92 7.38 6.84
N VAL A 327 18.03 6.96 7.46
CA VAL A 327 18.66 7.65 8.59
C VAL A 327 19.41 8.87 8.11
N VAL A 328 19.04 10.06 8.59
CA VAL A 328 19.68 11.35 8.26
C VAL A 328 20.44 11.97 9.43
N ALA A 329 20.11 11.62 10.67
CA ALA A 329 20.92 11.94 11.85
C ALA A 329 22.22 11.13 11.85
N ASP A 330 23.16 11.43 12.75
CA ASP A 330 24.41 10.69 12.86
C ASP A 330 24.17 9.22 13.14
N SER A 331 23.13 8.89 13.91
CA SER A 331 22.66 7.53 14.10
C SER A 331 21.19 7.48 14.55
N LEU A 332 20.54 6.34 14.29
CA LEU A 332 19.26 5.95 14.87
C LEU A 332 19.49 4.89 15.96
N ALA A 333 19.04 5.14 17.18
CA ALA A 333 18.97 4.10 18.21
C ALA A 333 17.85 3.10 17.88
N LEU A 334 18.17 1.81 17.83
CA LEU A 334 17.23 0.74 17.48
C LEU A 334 17.52 -0.50 18.31
N GLY A 335 16.87 -0.65 19.45
CA GLY A 335 17.24 -1.62 20.46
C GLY A 335 18.69 -1.41 20.94
N ASP A 336 19.50 -2.46 20.87
CA ASP A 336 20.91 -2.42 21.24
C ASP A 336 21.84 -1.84 20.15
N TYR A 337 21.27 -1.53 18.96
CA TYR A 337 22.04 -1.04 17.81
C TYR A 337 21.98 0.49 17.66
N ARG A 338 23.04 1.03 17.10
CA ARG A 338 23.12 2.43 16.65
C ARG A 338 23.34 2.44 15.15
N ILE A 339 22.24 2.55 14.41
CA ILE A 339 22.24 2.47 12.95
C ILE A 339 22.83 3.77 12.40
N PRO A 340 23.90 3.73 11.60
CA PRO A 340 24.59 4.92 11.12
C PRO A 340 23.79 5.70 10.07
N ARG A 341 24.13 6.99 9.93
CA ARG A 341 23.66 7.86 8.83
C ARG A 341 23.80 7.18 7.47
N GLY A 342 22.82 7.39 6.58
CA GLY A 342 22.84 6.86 5.22
C GLY A 342 22.26 5.45 5.08
N THR A 343 21.93 4.79 6.19
CA THR A 343 21.34 3.44 6.19
C THR A 343 19.83 3.51 5.98
N ASN A 344 19.29 2.62 5.15
CA ASN A 344 17.85 2.37 5.08
C ASN A 344 17.45 1.38 6.18
N VAL A 345 16.34 1.65 6.87
CA VAL A 345 15.75 0.77 7.89
C VAL A 345 14.36 0.36 7.41
N LEU A 346 14.16 -0.93 7.13
CA LEU A 346 12.94 -1.51 6.59
C LEU A 346 12.22 -2.35 7.65
N VAL A 347 10.98 -2.03 7.90
CA VAL A 347 10.08 -2.89 8.70
C VAL A 347 9.53 -3.98 7.79
N ALA A 348 9.81 -5.24 8.14
CA ALA A 348 9.38 -6.41 7.40
C ALA A 348 7.98 -6.86 7.86
N ILE A 349 6.94 -6.31 7.23
CA ILE A 349 5.53 -6.56 7.58
C ILE A 349 5.22 -8.05 7.50
N SER A 350 5.69 -8.74 6.44
CA SER A 350 5.44 -10.18 6.28
C SER A 350 6.01 -11.00 7.44
N LEU A 351 7.20 -10.65 7.96
CA LEU A 351 7.78 -11.32 9.11
C LEU A 351 7.01 -11.04 10.41
N LEU A 352 6.56 -9.79 10.60
CA LEU A 352 5.71 -9.42 11.73
C LEU A 352 4.38 -10.17 11.73
N HIS A 353 3.78 -10.31 10.56
CA HIS A 353 2.50 -10.99 10.37
C HIS A 353 2.60 -12.52 10.48
N ASP A 354 3.78 -13.09 10.24
CA ASP A 354 4.06 -14.52 10.37
C ASP A 354 4.65 -14.90 11.75
N ASP A 355 4.80 -13.94 12.66
CA ASP A 355 5.34 -14.19 14.01
C ASP A 355 4.30 -14.88 14.90
N SER A 356 4.56 -16.14 15.28
CA SER A 356 3.67 -16.94 16.14
C SER A 356 3.47 -16.37 17.54
N ARG A 357 4.38 -15.49 18.00
CA ARG A 357 4.24 -14.76 19.28
C ARG A 357 3.16 -13.67 19.21
N GLN A 358 2.86 -13.17 18.01
CA GLN A 358 1.86 -12.14 17.73
C GLN A 358 0.54 -12.72 17.22
N PHE A 359 0.65 -13.76 16.37
CA PHE A 359 -0.50 -14.41 15.74
C PHE A 359 -0.37 -15.93 15.92
N LYS A 360 -1.20 -16.52 16.77
CA LYS A 360 -1.22 -17.99 16.98
C LYS A 360 -1.48 -18.69 15.65
N ASP A 361 -0.71 -19.73 15.33
CA ASP A 361 -0.80 -20.50 14.07
C ASP A 361 -0.87 -19.57 12.84
N PRO A 362 0.20 -18.76 12.56
CA PRO A 362 0.13 -17.67 11.60
C PRO A 362 -0.08 -18.14 10.15
N GLU A 363 0.23 -19.39 9.83
CA GLU A 363 -0.02 -20.02 8.53
C GLU A 363 -1.52 -20.31 8.29
N ARG A 364 -2.31 -20.44 9.37
CA ARG A 364 -3.75 -20.67 9.28
C ARG A 364 -4.48 -19.38 8.94
N PHE A 365 -5.30 -19.43 7.88
CA PHE A 365 -6.23 -18.35 7.56
C PHE A 365 -7.45 -18.43 8.49
N ASP A 366 -7.57 -17.47 9.38
CA ASP A 366 -8.56 -17.47 10.45
C ASP A 366 -9.06 -16.05 10.78
N PRO A 367 -10.17 -15.61 10.14
CA PRO A 367 -10.79 -14.33 10.46
C PRO A 367 -11.20 -14.17 11.93
N GLY A 368 -11.43 -15.29 12.64
CA GLY A 368 -11.83 -15.27 14.05
C GLY A 368 -10.87 -14.50 14.96
N ARG A 369 -9.59 -14.34 14.57
CA ARG A 369 -8.60 -13.54 15.31
C ARG A 369 -8.92 -12.06 15.38
N PHE A 370 -9.79 -11.56 14.51
CA PHE A 370 -10.12 -10.13 14.39
C PHE A 370 -11.58 -9.80 14.69
N ILE A 371 -12.39 -10.78 15.05
CA ILE A 371 -13.79 -10.53 15.44
C ILE A 371 -13.79 -9.87 16.82
N ASP A 372 -14.32 -8.64 16.90
CA ASP A 372 -14.43 -7.83 18.10
C ASP A 372 -13.10 -7.61 18.84
N VAL A 373 -11.98 -7.83 18.15
CA VAL A 373 -10.64 -7.66 18.69
C VAL A 373 -9.89 -6.57 17.94
N LYS A 374 -9.33 -5.61 18.66
CA LYS A 374 -8.44 -4.62 18.07
C LYS A 374 -7.18 -5.31 17.55
N PRO A 375 -6.79 -5.10 16.28
CA PRO A 375 -5.57 -5.67 15.73
C PRO A 375 -4.33 -5.34 16.59
N PRO A 376 -3.43 -6.31 16.81
CA PRO A 376 -2.21 -6.09 17.60
C PRO A 376 -1.27 -5.10 16.90
N GLN A 377 -0.29 -4.57 17.66
CA GLN A 377 0.70 -3.61 17.15
C GLN A 377 1.51 -4.17 15.95
N ALA A 378 1.66 -5.49 15.86
CA ALA A 378 2.32 -6.17 14.76
C ALA A 378 1.52 -6.12 13.44
N TRP A 379 0.21 -5.82 13.48
CA TRP A 379 -0.64 -5.74 12.30
C TRP A 379 -0.48 -4.37 11.62
N LEU A 380 0.32 -4.32 10.57
CA LEU A 380 0.77 -3.09 9.92
C LEU A 380 0.54 -3.05 8.39
N PRO A 381 -0.60 -3.52 7.84
CA PRO A 381 -0.81 -3.54 6.39
C PRO A 381 -0.81 -2.13 5.77
N PHE A 382 -1.07 -1.11 6.57
CA PHE A 382 -1.08 0.30 6.18
C PHE A 382 0.13 1.09 6.69
N GLY A 383 1.18 0.39 7.16
CA GLY A 383 2.32 1.04 7.82
C GLY A 383 1.97 1.72 9.14
N GLY A 384 2.83 2.64 9.59
CA GLY A 384 2.68 3.31 10.88
C GLY A 384 3.22 4.74 10.93
N GLY A 385 2.89 5.44 12.02
CA GLY A 385 3.36 6.79 12.30
C GLY A 385 2.83 7.85 11.33
N THR A 386 3.61 8.89 11.12
CA THR A 386 3.24 10.05 10.28
C THR A 386 3.04 9.68 8.80
N ARG A 387 3.63 8.58 8.35
CA ARG A 387 3.54 8.05 6.97
C ARG A 387 2.51 6.90 6.82
N ARG A 388 1.68 6.65 7.84
CA ARG A 388 0.60 5.67 7.73
C ARG A 388 -0.30 6.02 6.54
N CYS A 389 -0.76 5.01 5.80
CA CYS A 389 -1.63 5.19 4.63
C CYS A 389 -2.81 6.13 4.92
N ILE A 390 -2.96 7.18 4.11
CA ILE A 390 -4.06 8.14 4.23
C ILE A 390 -5.37 7.55 3.72
N GLY A 391 -5.32 6.62 2.77
CA GLY A 391 -6.50 5.97 2.18
C GLY A 391 -6.96 4.72 2.93
N ALA A 392 -6.43 4.42 4.14
CA ALA A 392 -6.75 3.16 4.84
C ALA A 392 -8.24 2.95 5.08
N ALA A 393 -8.97 4.00 5.49
CA ALA A 393 -10.40 3.92 5.74
C ALA A 393 -11.20 3.78 4.43
N PHE A 394 -10.79 4.50 3.37
CA PHE A 394 -11.37 4.37 2.04
C PHE A 394 -11.19 2.96 1.47
N ALA A 395 -9.98 2.41 1.56
CA ALA A 395 -9.69 1.05 1.11
C ALA A 395 -10.51 -0.02 1.86
N HIS A 396 -10.68 0.13 3.18
CA HIS A 396 -11.53 -0.78 3.96
C HIS A 396 -12.99 -0.73 3.53
N MET A 397 -13.56 0.47 3.35
CA MET A 397 -14.91 0.65 2.85
C MET A 397 -15.07 0.03 1.47
N GLU A 398 -14.15 0.30 0.55
CA GLU A 398 -14.19 -0.22 -0.81
C GLU A 398 -14.15 -1.76 -0.83
N MET A 399 -13.25 -2.38 -0.06
CA MET A 399 -13.17 -3.84 0.08
C MET A 399 -14.45 -4.42 0.69
N ASP A 400 -15.01 -3.78 1.72
CA ASP A 400 -16.23 -4.20 2.38
C ASP A 400 -17.41 -4.23 1.41
N VAL A 401 -17.63 -3.12 0.67
CA VAL A 401 -18.71 -3.01 -0.31
C VAL A 401 -18.55 -4.01 -1.45
N VAL A 402 -17.35 -4.13 -2.04
CA VAL A 402 -17.10 -5.07 -3.15
C VAL A 402 -17.35 -6.51 -2.71
N LEU A 403 -16.88 -6.92 -1.54
CA LEU A 403 -17.11 -8.28 -1.03
C LEU A 403 -18.58 -8.53 -0.73
N ARG A 404 -19.28 -7.56 -0.12
CA ARG A 404 -20.74 -7.65 0.13
C ARG A 404 -21.51 -7.82 -1.17
N GLU A 405 -21.30 -6.95 -2.14
CA GLU A 405 -22.02 -7.00 -3.41
C GLU A 405 -21.69 -8.25 -4.23
N MET A 406 -20.45 -8.70 -4.19
CA MET A 406 -20.02 -9.95 -4.83
C MET A 406 -20.76 -11.15 -4.25
N LEU A 407 -20.87 -11.24 -2.93
CA LEU A 407 -21.52 -12.36 -2.24
C LEU A 407 -23.04 -12.29 -2.32
N ARG A 408 -23.64 -11.11 -2.47
CA ARG A 408 -25.08 -10.93 -2.76
C ARG A 408 -25.44 -11.35 -4.19
N THR A 409 -24.56 -11.07 -5.15
CA THR A 409 -24.83 -11.28 -6.57
C THR A 409 -24.49 -12.70 -7.02
N PHE A 410 -23.44 -13.27 -6.46
CA PHE A 410 -22.87 -14.54 -6.92
C PHE A 410 -22.63 -15.54 -5.80
N THR A 411 -22.62 -16.82 -6.21
CA THR A 411 -22.07 -17.92 -5.42
C THR A 411 -20.72 -18.32 -6.01
N PRO A 412 -19.60 -17.97 -5.37
CA PRO A 412 -18.27 -18.40 -5.79
C PRO A 412 -18.10 -19.91 -5.59
N ALA A 413 -17.52 -20.58 -6.58
CA ALA A 413 -17.18 -22.00 -6.46
C ALA A 413 -15.93 -22.17 -5.59
N THR A 414 -15.97 -23.16 -4.70
CA THR A 414 -14.82 -23.53 -3.87
C THR A 414 -13.82 -24.40 -4.63
N THR A 415 -12.60 -24.49 -4.16
CA THR A 415 -11.53 -25.28 -4.76
C THR A 415 -10.61 -25.90 -3.71
N THR A 416 -10.09 -27.08 -3.99
CA THR A 416 -9.03 -27.75 -3.22
C THR A 416 -7.63 -27.52 -3.80
N ALA A 417 -7.53 -26.68 -4.83
CA ALA A 417 -6.23 -26.35 -5.43
C ALA A 417 -5.29 -25.69 -4.42
N ALA A 418 -4.00 -25.96 -4.54
CA ALA A 418 -2.98 -25.32 -3.71
C ALA A 418 -3.04 -23.79 -3.83
N ASP A 419 -2.55 -23.12 -2.79
CA ASP A 419 -2.42 -21.66 -2.71
C ASP A 419 -1.73 -21.10 -3.94
N GLU A 420 -2.18 -19.94 -4.39
CA GLU A 420 -1.48 -19.22 -5.44
C GLU A 420 -0.15 -18.67 -4.92
N ARG A 421 0.89 -18.78 -5.75
CA ARG A 421 2.19 -18.18 -5.44
C ARG A 421 2.10 -16.67 -5.44
N TRP A 422 2.98 -16.04 -4.70
CA TRP A 422 3.17 -14.60 -4.71
C TRP A 422 3.85 -14.17 -6.00
N HIS A 423 3.29 -13.16 -6.66
CA HIS A 423 3.84 -12.57 -7.88
C HIS A 423 4.13 -11.09 -7.63
N SER A 424 5.40 -10.69 -7.84
CA SER A 424 5.79 -9.28 -7.71
C SER A 424 5.30 -8.46 -8.93
N ARG A 425 4.64 -7.36 -8.65
CA ARG A 425 4.23 -6.35 -9.63
C ARG A 425 5.07 -5.05 -9.49
N GLY A 426 6.22 -5.13 -8.84
CA GLY A 426 7.07 -4.02 -8.45
C GLY A 426 6.99 -3.81 -6.95
N VAL A 427 6.24 -2.82 -6.49
CA VAL A 427 6.03 -2.54 -5.06
C VAL A 427 5.03 -3.53 -4.43
N ALA A 428 3.99 -3.91 -5.17
CA ALA A 428 2.91 -4.78 -4.71
C ALA A 428 3.15 -6.26 -5.00
N TYR A 429 2.55 -7.13 -4.17
CA TYR A 429 2.50 -8.59 -4.35
C TYR A 429 1.07 -9.07 -4.59
N ALA A 430 0.84 -9.69 -5.74
CA ALA A 430 -0.46 -10.22 -6.17
C ALA A 430 -0.46 -11.75 -6.26
N PRO A 431 -1.64 -12.40 -6.29
CA PRO A 431 -1.74 -13.82 -6.60
C PRO A 431 -1.26 -14.09 -8.03
N ALA A 432 -0.41 -15.11 -8.22
CA ALA A 432 0.27 -15.37 -9.50
C ALA A 432 -0.66 -15.75 -10.65
N ARG A 433 -1.85 -16.25 -10.34
CA ARG A 433 -2.91 -16.58 -11.31
C ARG A 433 -4.09 -15.61 -11.24
N GLY A 434 -3.91 -14.49 -10.53
CA GLY A 434 -4.88 -13.41 -10.41
C GLY A 434 -6.09 -13.71 -9.53
N GLY A 435 -5.97 -14.62 -8.55
CA GLY A 435 -7.09 -14.96 -7.67
C GLY A 435 -8.24 -15.60 -8.45
N ARG A 436 -7.99 -16.75 -9.11
CA ARG A 436 -8.99 -17.39 -9.98
C ARG A 436 -10.21 -17.86 -9.21
N MET A 437 -11.39 -17.57 -9.74
CA MET A 437 -12.66 -18.11 -9.27
C MET A 437 -13.60 -18.44 -10.43
N ALA A 438 -14.56 -19.30 -10.20
CA ALA A 438 -15.78 -19.45 -11.01
C ALA A 438 -16.98 -19.00 -10.17
N VAL A 439 -17.98 -18.43 -10.82
CA VAL A 439 -19.19 -17.96 -10.13
C VAL A 439 -20.45 -18.45 -10.83
N THR A 440 -21.51 -18.64 -10.07
CA THR A 440 -22.90 -18.75 -10.57
C THR A 440 -23.69 -17.58 -10.02
N ARG A 441 -24.73 -17.13 -10.75
CA ARG A 441 -25.63 -16.10 -10.19
C ARG A 441 -26.40 -16.68 -9.00
N ARG A 442 -26.52 -15.88 -7.97
CA ARG A 442 -27.39 -16.19 -6.85
C ARG A 442 -28.85 -16.06 -7.29
N ARG A 443 -29.71 -16.96 -6.83
CA ARG A 443 -31.15 -16.97 -7.14
C ARG A 443 -31.90 -16.06 -6.20
#